data_5f58eafc1365661505771e9403394cf7
#
_entry.id   5f58eafc1365661505771e9403394cf7
#
_cell.length_a   1.000
_cell.length_b   1.000
_cell.length_c   1.000
_cell.angle_alpha   90.00
_cell.angle_beta   90.00
_cell.angle_gamma   90.00
#
_symmetry.space_group_name_H-M   'P 1'
#
loop_
_entity.id
_entity.type
_entity.pdbx_description
1 polymer ?
#
loop_
_entity_poly.entity_id
_entity_poly.type
_entity_poly.pdbx_seq_one_letter_code
_entity_poly.pdbx_strand_id
1 'polypeptide(L)'
;MVLAVDIGNSNICIGGLAGEAHRDILFTTRMVTRPRCTADEYAAELRFLLGRLKVDPTACEGVIVCSVVPGLTPVLAHACRRLTGRNALIVSNALDTGLTFAVDEPDRVGRDRLADAAAAASHYPLPCM
;
A
#
# COMPACT_ATOMS: atom_id res chain seq x y z
N MET A 1 9.81 6.04 -8.30
CA MET A 1 9.42 5.53 -6.96
C MET A 1 7.95 5.14 -6.97
N VAL A 2 7.58 4.01 -6.36
CA VAL A 2 6.20 3.61 -6.09
C VAL A 2 5.85 4.00 -4.65
N LEU A 3 4.67 4.60 -4.46
CA LEU A 3 4.11 4.88 -3.14
C LEU A 3 3.25 3.69 -2.72
N ALA A 4 3.63 3.01 -1.64
CA ALA A 4 2.89 1.91 -1.05
C ALA A 4 2.11 2.40 0.18
N VAL A 5 0.84 2.02 0.27
CA VAL A 5 -0.06 2.38 1.37
C VAL A 5 -0.73 1.11 1.90
N ASP A 6 -0.50 0.79 3.15
CA ASP A 6 -1.15 -0.33 3.85
C ASP A 6 -2.11 0.21 4.91
N ILE A 7 -3.40 -0.09 4.74
CA ILE A 7 -4.49 0.40 5.57
C ILE A 7 -4.91 -0.68 6.56
N GLY A 8 -4.33 -0.61 7.75
CA GLY A 8 -4.71 -1.44 8.89
C GLY A 8 -5.84 -0.82 9.72
N ASN A 9 -6.40 -1.60 10.65
CA ASN A 9 -7.48 -1.14 11.53
C ASN A 9 -7.05 0.01 12.47
N SER A 10 -5.80 0.03 12.91
CA SER A 10 -5.29 1.03 13.86
C SER A 10 -4.38 2.06 13.22
N ASN A 11 -3.58 1.65 12.25
CA ASN A 11 -2.60 2.51 11.59
C ASN A 11 -2.63 2.30 10.08
N ILE A 12 -2.31 3.38 9.37
CA ILE A 12 -2.01 3.37 7.94
C ILE A 12 -0.50 3.55 7.81
N CYS A 13 0.17 2.56 7.22
CA CYS A 13 1.59 2.62 6.92
C CYS A 13 1.81 3.11 5.50
N ILE A 14 2.77 3.99 5.29
CA ILE A 14 3.12 4.55 4.00
C ILE A 14 4.61 4.32 3.76
N GLY A 15 4.96 3.80 2.60
CA GLY A 15 6.36 3.58 2.20
C GLY A 15 6.63 4.07 0.79
N GLY A 16 7.85 4.50 0.55
CA GLY A 16 8.37 4.76 -0.79
C GLY A 16 9.30 3.63 -1.21
N LEU A 17 9.04 3.02 -2.35
CA LEU A 17 9.79 1.90 -2.91
C LEU A 17 10.45 2.31 -4.21
N ALA A 18 11.74 1.97 -4.39
CA ALA A 18 12.50 2.26 -5.60
C ALA A 18 13.48 1.12 -5.92
N GLY A 19 14.41 1.40 -6.83
CA GLY A 19 15.41 0.43 -7.24
C GLY A 19 14.89 -0.65 -8.19
N GLU A 20 15.73 -1.64 -8.45
CA GLU A 20 15.37 -2.79 -9.27
C GLU A 20 14.27 -3.60 -8.58
N ALA A 21 13.19 -3.88 -9.33
CA ALA A 21 11.98 -4.53 -8.81
C ALA A 21 11.38 -3.85 -7.56
N HIS A 22 11.62 -2.55 -7.35
CA HIS A 22 11.10 -1.75 -6.21
C HIS A 22 11.45 -2.33 -4.84
N ARG A 23 12.63 -2.90 -4.70
CA ARG A 23 13.09 -3.55 -3.45
C ARG A 23 13.70 -2.60 -2.43
N ASP A 24 14.11 -1.40 -2.86
CA ASP A 24 14.74 -0.43 -1.98
C ASP A 24 13.68 0.39 -1.25
N ILE A 25 13.65 0.30 0.07
CA ILE A 25 12.76 1.11 0.89
C ILE A 25 13.43 2.47 1.12
N LEU A 26 12.92 3.51 0.49
CA LEU A 26 13.44 4.87 0.62
C LEU A 26 13.03 5.52 1.95
N PHE A 27 11.81 5.28 2.37
CA PHE A 27 11.26 5.74 3.64
C PHE A 27 10.06 4.91 4.06
N THR A 28 9.76 4.96 5.36
CA THR A 28 8.49 4.52 5.91
C THR A 28 7.96 5.57 6.88
N THR A 29 6.66 5.75 6.91
CA THR A 29 5.97 6.59 7.89
C THR A 29 4.60 5.99 8.19
N ARG A 30 3.94 6.49 9.22
CA ARG A 30 2.59 6.00 9.58
C ARG A 30 1.71 7.13 10.09
N MET A 31 0.42 6.95 9.97
CA MET A 31 -0.62 7.77 10.57
C MET A 31 -1.71 6.90 11.19
N VAL A 32 -2.52 7.47 12.06
CA VAL A 32 -3.63 6.75 12.71
C VAL A 32 -4.76 6.52 11.72
N THR A 33 -5.36 5.33 11.75
CA THR A 33 -6.57 5.03 10.98
C THR A 33 -7.76 5.76 11.58
N ARG A 34 -8.41 6.61 10.80
CA ARG A 34 -9.59 7.39 11.20
C ARG A 34 -10.73 7.10 10.23
N PRO A 35 -11.67 6.18 10.58
CA PRO A 35 -12.70 5.71 9.65
C PRO A 35 -13.64 6.78 9.10
N ARG A 36 -13.75 7.94 9.78
CA ARG A 36 -14.61 9.06 9.37
C ARG A 36 -13.87 10.17 8.65
N CYS A 37 -12.56 10.02 8.42
CA CYS A 37 -11.74 11.01 7.74
C CYS A 37 -12.05 11.00 6.24
N THR A 38 -12.15 12.19 5.66
CA THR A 38 -12.38 12.37 4.23
C THR A 38 -11.10 12.19 3.42
N ALA A 39 -11.23 12.05 2.10
CA ALA A 39 -10.08 11.98 1.21
C ALA A 39 -9.23 13.27 1.25
N ASP A 40 -9.86 14.43 1.47
CA ASP A 40 -9.16 15.71 1.55
C ASP A 40 -8.32 15.83 2.82
N GLU A 41 -8.85 15.37 3.95
CA GLU A 41 -8.11 15.34 5.21
C GLU A 41 -6.93 14.38 5.13
N TYR A 42 -7.11 13.18 4.57
CA TYR A 42 -6.01 12.24 4.35
C TYR A 42 -4.98 12.79 3.34
N ALA A 43 -5.41 13.47 2.28
CA ALA A 43 -4.49 14.10 1.33
C ALA A 43 -3.65 15.20 2.01
N ALA A 44 -4.26 16.01 2.87
CA ALA A 44 -3.54 17.05 3.61
C ALA A 44 -2.50 16.43 4.57
N GLU A 45 -2.87 15.39 5.31
CA GLU A 45 -1.97 14.69 6.24
C GLU A 45 -0.83 13.99 5.48
N LEU A 46 -1.13 13.27 4.40
CA LEU A 46 -0.13 12.65 3.53
C LEU A 46 0.84 13.69 2.96
N ARG A 47 0.33 14.84 2.47
CA ARG A 47 1.16 15.93 1.97
C ARG A 47 2.12 16.44 3.03
N PHE A 48 1.63 16.62 4.26
CA PHE A 48 2.46 17.06 5.39
C PHE A 48 3.56 16.03 5.72
N LEU A 49 3.22 14.74 5.82
CA LEU A 49 4.18 13.69 6.11
C LEU A 49 5.26 13.56 5.03
N LEU A 50 4.85 13.52 3.76
CA LEU A 50 5.77 13.45 2.62
C LEU A 50 6.66 14.69 2.53
N GLY A 51 6.10 15.87 2.80
CA GLY A 51 6.86 17.13 2.85
C GLY A 51 7.95 17.13 3.92
N ARG A 52 7.67 16.59 5.11
CA ARG A 52 8.69 16.41 6.16
C ARG A 52 9.82 15.46 5.74
N LEU A 53 9.51 14.47 4.92
CA LEU A 53 10.48 13.52 4.38
C LEU A 53 11.16 14.05 3.10
N LYS A 54 10.83 15.28 2.67
CA LYS A 54 11.31 15.91 1.43
C LYS A 54 10.99 15.07 0.17
N VAL A 55 9.87 14.37 0.22
CA VAL A 55 9.37 13.56 -0.90
C VAL A 55 8.37 14.39 -1.72
N ASP A 56 8.63 14.51 -3.01
CA ASP A 56 7.67 15.09 -3.96
C ASP A 56 6.70 13.98 -4.42
N PRO A 57 5.42 14.04 -4.06
CA PRO A 57 4.45 13.03 -4.47
C PRO A 57 4.20 13.00 -5.98
N THR A 58 4.44 14.11 -6.68
CA THR A 58 4.24 14.17 -8.15
C THR A 58 5.29 13.38 -8.93
N ALA A 59 6.45 13.11 -8.30
CA ALA A 59 7.50 12.27 -8.86
C ALA A 59 7.23 10.77 -8.72
N CYS A 60 6.10 10.36 -8.10
CA CYS A 60 5.72 8.95 -8.02
C CYS A 60 5.31 8.42 -9.40
N GLU A 61 5.86 7.28 -9.78
CA GLU A 61 5.51 6.55 -11.01
C GLU A 61 4.28 5.67 -10.85
N GLY A 62 3.96 5.26 -9.61
CA GLY A 62 2.80 4.44 -9.27
C GLY A 62 2.40 4.55 -7.82
N VAL A 63 1.19 4.07 -7.52
CA VAL A 63 0.65 3.94 -6.17
C VAL A 63 0.06 2.54 -6.03
N ILE A 64 0.36 1.86 -4.93
CA ILE A 64 -0.26 0.58 -4.56
C ILE A 64 -0.91 0.72 -3.19
N VAL A 65 -2.13 0.19 -3.04
CA VAL A 65 -2.90 0.24 -1.80
C VAL A 65 -3.31 -1.18 -1.40
N CYS A 66 -2.85 -1.61 -0.24
CA CYS A 66 -3.35 -2.77 0.48
C CYS A 66 -4.29 -2.31 1.60
N SER A 67 -5.36 -3.04 1.88
CA SER A 67 -6.32 -2.60 2.90
C SER A 67 -7.10 -3.76 3.50
N VAL A 68 -7.18 -3.78 4.83
CA VAL A 68 -8.12 -4.60 5.60
C VAL A 68 -9.33 -3.79 6.10
N VAL A 69 -9.45 -2.53 5.66
CA VAL A 69 -10.57 -1.62 5.99
C VAL A 69 -11.27 -1.19 4.70
N PRO A 70 -12.25 -1.98 4.20
CA PRO A 70 -12.84 -1.76 2.88
C PRO A 70 -13.39 -0.36 2.64
N GLY A 71 -14.00 0.26 3.67
CA GLY A 71 -14.57 1.60 3.59
C GLY A 71 -13.53 2.72 3.37
N LEU A 72 -12.28 2.50 3.79
CA LEU A 72 -11.19 3.49 3.61
C LEU A 72 -10.41 3.29 2.30
N THR A 73 -10.49 2.13 1.68
CA THR A 73 -9.77 1.86 0.43
C THR A 73 -10.02 2.92 -0.65
N PRO A 74 -11.27 3.24 -1.02
CA PRO A 74 -11.55 4.28 -2.03
C PRO A 74 -11.13 5.68 -1.55
N VAL A 75 -11.24 5.96 -0.26
CA VAL A 75 -10.89 7.25 0.33
C VAL A 75 -9.39 7.51 0.19
N LEU A 76 -8.55 6.55 0.60
CA LEU A 76 -7.10 6.66 0.49
C LEU A 76 -6.61 6.61 -0.96
N ALA A 77 -7.22 5.79 -1.81
CA ALA A 77 -6.92 5.77 -3.24
C ALA A 77 -7.17 7.15 -3.88
N HIS A 78 -8.29 7.81 -3.53
CA HIS A 78 -8.58 9.16 -4.00
C HIS A 78 -7.58 10.19 -3.44
N ALA A 79 -7.26 10.13 -2.15
CA ALA A 79 -6.26 11.01 -1.53
C ALA A 79 -4.90 10.90 -2.23
N CYS A 80 -4.42 9.67 -2.47
CA CYS A 80 -3.18 9.42 -3.19
C CYS A 80 -3.23 9.97 -4.63
N ARG A 81 -4.34 9.71 -5.35
CA ARG A 81 -4.50 10.23 -6.71
C ARG A 81 -4.40 11.76 -6.77
N ARG A 82 -4.99 12.47 -5.82
CA ARG A 82 -4.92 13.94 -5.75
C ARG A 82 -3.50 14.46 -5.55
N LEU A 83 -2.65 13.70 -4.84
CA LEU A 83 -1.27 14.08 -4.56
C LEU A 83 -0.32 13.72 -5.70
N THR A 84 -0.48 12.52 -6.25
CA THR A 84 0.47 11.93 -7.19
C THR A 84 0.04 12.06 -8.66
N GLY A 85 -1.24 12.33 -8.92
CA GLY A 85 -1.83 12.24 -10.25
C GLY A 85 -2.00 10.82 -10.76
N ARG A 86 -1.68 9.78 -9.96
CA ARG A 86 -1.70 8.37 -10.36
C ARG A 86 -2.91 7.64 -9.78
N ASN A 87 -3.51 6.74 -10.56
CA ASN A 87 -4.50 5.81 -10.03
C ASN A 87 -3.79 4.74 -9.18
N ALA A 88 -4.38 4.41 -8.04
CA ALA A 88 -3.84 3.37 -7.19
C ALA A 88 -4.19 1.98 -7.74
N LEU A 89 -3.20 1.09 -7.77
CA LEU A 89 -3.41 -0.34 -7.87
C LEU A 89 -3.89 -0.85 -6.51
N ILE A 90 -5.07 -1.45 -6.47
CA ILE A 90 -5.63 -1.99 -5.23
C ILE A 90 -5.29 -3.47 -5.13
N VAL A 91 -4.62 -3.86 -4.04
CA VAL A 91 -4.31 -5.27 -3.76
C VAL A 91 -5.61 -6.04 -3.56
N SER A 92 -5.78 -7.09 -4.34
CA SER A 92 -6.95 -7.99 -4.28
C SER A 92 -6.52 -9.41 -4.65
N ASN A 93 -7.34 -10.40 -4.30
CA ASN A 93 -7.08 -11.79 -4.63
C ASN A 93 -7.17 -12.08 -6.16
N ALA A 94 -7.68 -11.10 -6.93
CA ALA A 94 -7.70 -11.18 -8.39
C ALA A 94 -6.39 -10.71 -9.05
N LEU A 95 -5.45 -10.14 -8.30
CA LEU A 95 -4.14 -9.78 -8.83
C LEU A 95 -3.31 -11.04 -9.06
N ASP A 96 -2.69 -11.11 -10.24
CA ASP A 96 -1.69 -12.12 -10.51
C ASP A 96 -0.40 -11.78 -9.73
N THR A 97 -0.19 -12.49 -8.64
CA THR A 97 0.99 -12.37 -7.77
C THR A 97 2.01 -13.47 -8.04
N GLY A 98 1.74 -14.38 -8.99
CA GLY A 98 2.53 -15.58 -9.20
C GLY A 98 2.40 -16.62 -8.08
N LEU A 99 1.48 -16.42 -7.12
CA LEU A 99 1.23 -17.33 -6.01
C LEU A 99 -0.03 -18.16 -6.25
N THR A 100 0.01 -19.42 -5.86
CA THR A 100 -1.15 -20.30 -5.83
C THR A 100 -1.58 -20.54 -4.38
N PHE A 101 -2.86 -20.37 -4.09
CA PHE A 101 -3.42 -20.60 -2.78
C PHE A 101 -3.83 -22.05 -2.61
N ALA A 102 -3.16 -22.80 -1.73
CA ALA A 102 -3.53 -24.15 -1.34
C ALA A 102 -4.35 -24.13 -0.03
N VAL A 103 -5.47 -23.40 -0.05
CA VAL A 103 -6.39 -23.25 1.09
C VAL A 103 -7.83 -23.52 0.63
N ASP A 104 -8.70 -23.94 1.55
CA ASP A 104 -10.09 -24.30 1.22
C ASP A 104 -10.90 -23.11 0.68
N GLU A 105 -10.64 -21.90 1.17
CA GLU A 105 -11.34 -20.67 0.79
C GLU A 105 -10.35 -19.56 0.39
N PRO A 106 -9.81 -19.59 -0.85
CA PRO A 106 -8.81 -18.61 -1.31
C PRO A 106 -9.30 -17.14 -1.22
N ASP A 107 -10.59 -16.92 -1.46
CA ASP A 107 -11.19 -15.57 -1.44
C ASP A 107 -11.24 -14.94 -0.03
N ARG A 108 -11.08 -15.77 1.01
CA ARG A 108 -11.03 -15.33 2.40
C ARG A 108 -9.62 -15.00 2.91
N VAL A 109 -8.61 -15.21 2.09
CA VAL A 109 -7.24 -14.81 2.46
C VAL A 109 -7.19 -13.29 2.56
N GLY A 110 -6.75 -12.79 3.71
CA GLY A 110 -6.56 -11.35 3.93
C GLY A 110 -5.57 -10.76 2.93
N ARG A 111 -5.87 -9.57 2.43
CA ARG A 111 -5.02 -8.88 1.43
C ARG A 111 -3.64 -8.54 1.97
N ASP A 112 -3.53 -8.26 3.26
CA ASP A 112 -2.29 -8.10 4.01
C ASP A 112 -1.43 -9.36 3.92
N ARG A 113 -2.02 -10.54 4.20
CA ARG A 113 -1.32 -11.84 4.09
C ARG A 113 -0.91 -12.17 2.65
N LEU A 114 -1.71 -11.78 1.67
CA LEU A 114 -1.34 -11.91 0.26
C LEU A 114 -0.11 -11.08 -0.06
N ALA A 115 -0.08 -9.81 0.38
CA ALA A 115 1.05 -8.93 0.18
C ALA A 115 2.33 -9.45 0.87
N ASP A 116 2.21 -9.92 2.12
CA ASP A 116 3.31 -10.49 2.89
C ASP A 116 3.87 -11.76 2.20
N ALA A 117 2.99 -12.66 1.75
CA ALA A 117 3.41 -13.88 1.06
C ALA A 117 4.11 -13.59 -0.26
N ALA A 118 3.61 -12.63 -1.04
CA ALA A 118 4.23 -12.20 -2.29
C ALA A 118 5.61 -11.58 -2.03
N ALA A 119 5.73 -10.74 -1.01
CA ALA A 119 7.02 -10.17 -0.61
C ALA A 119 7.99 -11.26 -0.13
N ALA A 120 7.54 -12.19 0.71
CA ALA A 120 8.38 -13.29 1.20
C ALA A 120 8.90 -14.16 0.06
N ALA A 121 8.03 -14.55 -0.87
CA ALA A 121 8.41 -15.34 -2.04
C ALA A 121 9.40 -14.62 -2.97
N SER A 122 9.33 -13.28 -3.02
CA SER A 122 10.24 -12.46 -3.83
C SER A 122 11.60 -12.21 -3.17
N HIS A 123 11.68 -12.15 -1.84
CA HIS A 123 12.88 -11.71 -1.11
C HIS A 123 13.67 -12.84 -0.45
N TYR A 124 13.06 -13.98 -0.21
CA TYR A 124 13.68 -15.07 0.55
C TYR A 124 13.71 -16.36 -0.26
N PRO A 125 14.71 -17.24 0.00
CA PRO A 125 14.70 -18.57 -0.59
C PRO A 125 13.52 -19.39 -0.05
N LEU A 126 12.92 -20.18 -0.93
CA LEU A 126 11.80 -21.06 -0.59
C LEU A 126 12.33 -22.44 -0.11
N PRO A 127 11.63 -23.14 0.81
CA PRO A 127 10.43 -22.68 1.52
C PRO A 127 10.74 -21.67 2.62
N CYS A 128 9.86 -20.66 2.80
CA CYS A 128 9.93 -19.71 3.90
C CYS A 128 8.62 -19.75 4.72
N MET A 129 8.74 -19.52 6.04
CA MET A 129 7.60 -19.45 6.98
C MET A 129 7.63 -18.16 7.77
#